data_3a57513a4b669798ab839aaebd7c1a61
#
_entry.id   3a57513a4b669798ab839aaebd7c1a61
#
_cell.length_a   1.000
_cell.length_b   1.000
_cell.length_c   1.000
_cell.angle_alpha   90.00
_cell.angle_beta   90.00
_cell.angle_gamma   90.00
#
_symmetry.space_group_name_H-M   'P 1'
#
loop_
_entity.id
_entity.type
_entity.pdbx_description
1 polymer ?
#
loop_
_entity_poly.entity_id
_entity_poly.type
_entity_poly.pdbx_seq_one_letter_code
_entity_poly.pdbx_strand_id
1 'polypeptide(L)'
;LGNVMHRRLRPAVNAFVYPVFYVQLPVRDLAAANCGIFSVDKRNLLSFRSQDHGPRDGSPLLPWIEGLLRDHGLPADGDIVLQTFPRVLGYVFNPVSFWYCHDRSGALIAILAEVNNTFGGSYSYLLHRKGEPLRDGEEMTADKLFHVSPFNEIEGGYRFRRSEEHTSEL
;
A
#
# COMPACT_ATOMS: atom_id res chain seq x y z
N LEU A 1 -2.81 -5.46 -13.65
CA LEU A 1 -1.84 -6.58 -13.70
C LEU A 1 -0.46 -6.02 -13.39
N GLY A 2 0.35 -6.77 -12.67
CA GLY A 2 1.72 -6.40 -12.34
C GLY A 2 2.58 -7.65 -12.16
N ASN A 3 3.87 -7.44 -11.96
CA ASN A 3 4.80 -8.51 -11.63
C ASN A 3 5.44 -8.22 -10.27
N VAL A 4 5.55 -9.24 -9.44
CA VAL A 4 6.34 -9.18 -8.21
C VAL A 4 7.62 -9.94 -8.43
N MET A 5 8.75 -9.26 -8.19
CA MET A 5 10.07 -9.87 -8.17
C MET A 5 10.53 -10.01 -6.74
N HIS A 6 10.82 -11.22 -6.33
CA HIS A 6 11.43 -11.51 -5.04
C HIS A 6 12.87 -11.97 -5.25
N ARG A 7 13.83 -11.27 -4.61
CA ARG A 7 15.24 -11.62 -4.68
C ARG A 7 15.80 -11.79 -3.25
N ARG A 8 16.20 -13.02 -2.91
CA ARG A 8 16.92 -13.32 -1.68
C ARG A 8 18.42 -13.25 -1.98
N LEU A 9 19.17 -12.58 -1.13
CA LEU A 9 20.63 -12.43 -1.28
C LEU A 9 21.42 -13.38 -0.37
N ARG A 10 20.84 -13.86 0.72
CA ARG A 10 21.47 -14.77 1.69
C ARG A 10 20.46 -15.78 2.22
N PRO A 11 20.84 -17.02 2.57
CA PRO A 11 22.17 -17.65 2.43
C PRO A 11 22.52 -18.04 0.99
N ALA A 12 21.54 -18.13 0.08
CA ALA A 12 21.72 -18.39 -1.35
C ALA A 12 20.96 -17.37 -2.16
N VAL A 13 21.54 -16.95 -3.30
CA VAL A 13 20.85 -16.07 -4.24
C VAL A 13 19.70 -16.84 -4.89
N ASN A 14 18.49 -16.38 -4.69
CA ASN A 14 17.31 -16.89 -5.37
C ASN A 14 16.46 -15.72 -5.83
N ALA A 15 16.02 -15.74 -7.08
CA ALA A 15 15.14 -14.71 -7.63
C ALA A 15 14.04 -15.39 -8.43
N PHE A 16 12.81 -14.96 -8.20
CA PHE A 16 11.66 -15.38 -8.99
C PHE A 16 10.73 -14.20 -9.24
N VAL A 17 10.11 -14.22 -10.40
CA VAL A 17 9.12 -13.23 -10.83
C VAL A 17 7.83 -13.97 -11.09
N TYR A 18 6.73 -13.45 -10.57
CA TYR A 18 5.41 -14.01 -10.83
C TYR A 18 4.40 -12.90 -11.09
N PRO A 19 3.46 -13.14 -12.02
CA PRO A 19 2.41 -12.18 -12.29
C PRO A 19 1.45 -12.09 -11.10
N VAL A 20 1.04 -10.87 -10.80
CA VAL A 20 0.05 -10.59 -9.76
C VAL A 20 -1.05 -9.68 -10.31
N PHE A 21 -2.23 -9.76 -9.72
CA PHE A 21 -3.24 -8.75 -9.93
C PHE A 21 -3.53 -8.04 -8.61
N TYR A 22 -3.74 -6.76 -8.70
CA TYR A 22 -4.10 -5.88 -7.59
C TYR A 22 -5.29 -5.01 -8.01
N VAL A 23 -5.95 -4.45 -7.02
CA VAL A 23 -6.99 -3.44 -7.20
C VAL A 23 -6.48 -2.09 -6.72
N GLN A 24 -6.92 -1.03 -7.35
CA GLN A 24 -6.73 0.35 -6.90
C GLN A 24 -8.08 0.90 -6.49
N LEU A 25 -8.18 1.37 -5.26
CA LEU A 25 -9.41 1.77 -4.62
C LEU A 25 -9.31 3.25 -4.21
N PRO A 26 -10.26 4.11 -4.62
CA PRO A 26 -10.33 5.47 -4.12
C PRO A 26 -10.78 5.46 -2.66
N VAL A 27 -9.89 5.80 -1.74
CA VAL A 27 -10.18 5.70 -0.29
C VAL A 27 -11.28 6.66 0.14
N ARG A 28 -11.43 7.79 -0.57
CA ARG A 28 -12.51 8.77 -0.33
C ARG A 28 -13.90 8.25 -0.71
N ASP A 29 -13.97 7.30 -1.66
CA ASP A 29 -15.21 6.67 -2.10
C ASP A 29 -15.01 5.18 -2.40
N LEU A 30 -14.74 4.41 -1.35
CA LEU A 30 -14.59 2.95 -1.46
C LEU A 30 -15.85 2.29 -2.00
N ALA A 31 -17.01 2.87 -1.77
CA ALA A 31 -18.29 2.32 -2.21
C ALA A 31 -18.43 2.32 -3.74
N ALA A 32 -17.81 3.26 -4.42
CA ALA A 32 -17.79 3.31 -5.89
C ALA A 32 -17.13 2.09 -6.55
N ALA A 33 -16.27 1.37 -5.82
CA ALA A 33 -15.61 0.17 -6.33
C ALA A 33 -16.54 -1.06 -6.40
N ASN A 34 -17.73 -1.03 -5.79
CA ASN A 34 -18.64 -2.16 -5.83
C ASN A 34 -19.14 -2.45 -7.25
N CYS A 35 -19.05 -3.71 -7.67
CA CYS A 35 -19.60 -4.17 -8.95
C CYS A 35 -20.06 -5.64 -8.84
N GLY A 36 -20.54 -6.23 -9.93
CA GLY A 36 -21.10 -7.59 -9.91
C GLY A 36 -20.19 -8.66 -9.31
N ILE A 37 -18.88 -8.56 -9.52
CA ILE A 37 -17.89 -9.56 -9.07
C ILE A 37 -17.00 -9.07 -7.91
N PHE A 38 -17.04 -7.79 -7.56
CA PHE A 38 -16.21 -7.18 -6.52
C PHE A 38 -17.06 -6.43 -5.50
N SER A 39 -16.77 -6.60 -4.21
CA SER A 39 -17.47 -5.89 -3.14
C SER A 39 -16.52 -5.37 -2.06
N VAL A 40 -16.84 -4.20 -1.53
CA VAL A 40 -16.21 -3.60 -0.36
C VAL A 40 -16.98 -4.04 0.89
N ASP A 41 -16.27 -4.57 1.88
CA ASP A 41 -16.75 -5.03 3.18
C ASP A 41 -17.90 -6.07 3.15
N LYS A 42 -18.12 -6.68 1.99
CA LYS A 42 -19.09 -7.75 1.76
C LYS A 42 -18.42 -8.95 1.08
N ARG A 43 -19.07 -10.12 1.20
CA ARG A 43 -18.61 -11.32 0.49
C ARG A 43 -18.96 -11.22 -0.99
N ASN A 44 -18.00 -11.54 -1.85
CA ASN A 44 -18.17 -11.68 -3.29
C ASN A 44 -17.06 -12.59 -3.85
N LEU A 45 -17.04 -12.84 -5.17
CA LEU A 45 -15.96 -13.54 -5.84
C LEU A 45 -14.61 -12.87 -5.54
N LEU A 46 -14.56 -11.57 -5.75
CA LEU A 46 -13.48 -10.70 -5.30
C LEU A 46 -14.01 -9.76 -4.22
N SER A 47 -13.22 -9.47 -3.20
CA SER A 47 -13.62 -8.52 -2.18
C SER A 47 -12.43 -7.80 -1.55
N PHE A 48 -12.72 -6.63 -1.02
CA PHE A 48 -11.86 -5.84 -0.16
C PHE A 48 -12.48 -5.80 1.25
N ARG A 49 -11.65 -5.81 2.26
CA ARG A 49 -12.06 -5.63 3.65
C ARG A 49 -11.27 -4.51 4.28
N SER A 50 -11.97 -3.47 4.74
CA SER A 50 -11.35 -2.32 5.39
C SER A 50 -10.54 -2.73 6.62
N GLN A 51 -11.00 -3.72 7.36
CA GLN A 51 -10.31 -4.24 8.54
C GLN A 51 -8.97 -4.96 8.27
N ASP A 52 -8.63 -5.24 7.01
CA ASP A 52 -7.35 -5.85 6.64
C ASP A 52 -6.24 -4.79 6.50
N HIS A 53 -6.58 -3.49 6.60
CA HIS A 53 -5.72 -2.36 6.30
C HIS A 53 -5.74 -1.30 7.39
N GLY A 54 -4.73 -0.44 7.37
CA GLY A 54 -4.63 0.69 8.28
C GLY A 54 -4.58 0.27 9.75
N PRO A 55 -5.44 0.83 10.61
CA PRO A 55 -5.43 0.53 12.04
C PRO A 55 -5.91 -0.88 12.39
N ARG A 56 -6.65 -1.54 11.47
CA ARG A 56 -7.17 -2.92 11.60
C ARG A 56 -8.09 -3.16 12.78
N ASP A 57 -8.59 -2.11 13.38
CA ASP A 57 -9.51 -2.11 14.52
C ASP A 57 -10.97 -1.86 14.10
N GLY A 58 -11.23 -1.73 12.81
CA GLY A 58 -12.52 -1.39 12.24
C GLY A 58 -12.78 0.11 12.10
N SER A 59 -11.84 0.97 12.48
CA SER A 59 -11.93 2.41 12.26
C SER A 59 -11.98 2.74 10.77
N PRO A 60 -12.67 3.84 10.38
CA PRO A 60 -12.69 4.29 9.00
C PRO A 60 -11.29 4.61 8.47
N LEU A 61 -10.96 4.10 7.30
CA LEU A 61 -9.63 4.22 6.71
C LEU A 61 -9.26 5.67 6.34
N LEU A 62 -10.20 6.44 5.82
CA LEU A 62 -9.93 7.82 5.37
C LEU A 62 -9.51 8.74 6.52
N PRO A 63 -10.25 8.87 7.63
CA PRO A 63 -9.83 9.68 8.76
C PRO A 63 -8.49 9.24 9.35
N TRP A 64 -8.20 7.93 9.34
CA TRP A 64 -6.95 7.40 9.85
C TRP A 64 -5.75 7.85 9.01
N ILE A 65 -5.80 7.65 7.68
CA ILE A 65 -4.68 8.05 6.80
C ILE A 65 -4.51 9.57 6.74
N GLU A 66 -5.61 10.34 6.75
CA GLU A 66 -5.55 11.80 6.82
C GLU A 66 -4.95 12.29 8.14
N GLY A 67 -5.26 11.64 9.27
CA GLY A 67 -4.65 11.91 10.55
C GLY A 67 -3.15 11.67 10.51
N LEU A 68 -2.74 10.51 9.98
CA LEU A 68 -1.33 10.15 9.83
C LEU A 68 -0.55 11.17 8.97
N LEU A 69 -1.12 11.61 7.85
CA LEU A 69 -0.49 12.64 7.02
C LEU A 69 -0.33 13.97 7.79
N ARG A 70 -1.39 14.42 8.48
CA ARG A 70 -1.34 15.66 9.29
C ARG A 70 -0.30 15.58 10.41
N ASP A 71 -0.18 14.44 11.09
CA ASP A 71 0.80 14.22 12.15
C ASP A 71 2.25 14.35 11.65
N HIS A 72 2.47 14.08 10.34
CA HIS A 72 3.76 14.27 9.68
C HIS A 72 3.88 15.61 8.93
N GLY A 73 2.95 16.54 9.14
CA GLY A 73 2.97 17.87 8.50
C GLY A 73 2.72 17.83 7.00
N LEU A 74 2.05 16.78 6.49
CA LEU A 74 1.76 16.61 5.08
C LEU A 74 0.32 17.06 4.74
N PRO A 75 0.06 17.57 3.52
CA PRO A 75 -1.29 17.80 3.05
C PRO A 75 -2.14 16.52 3.13
N ALA A 76 -3.39 16.65 3.56
CA ALA A 76 -4.33 15.53 3.75
C ALA A 76 -5.67 15.77 3.03
N ASP A 77 -5.66 16.58 1.99
CA ASP A 77 -6.86 17.12 1.36
C ASP A 77 -7.01 16.74 -0.13
N GLY A 78 -6.04 16.01 -0.66
CA GLY A 78 -6.07 15.47 -2.01
C GLY A 78 -6.58 14.03 -2.07
N ASP A 79 -6.46 13.42 -3.24
CA ASP A 79 -6.90 12.05 -3.47
C ASP A 79 -5.96 11.03 -2.82
N ILE A 80 -6.55 9.97 -2.29
CA ILE A 80 -5.82 8.84 -1.71
C ILE A 80 -6.28 7.57 -2.41
N VAL A 81 -5.32 6.87 -3.02
CA VAL A 81 -5.56 5.62 -3.74
C VAL A 81 -4.85 4.48 -3.01
N LEU A 82 -5.61 3.48 -2.59
CA LEU A 82 -5.07 2.26 -1.99
C LEU A 82 -4.90 1.19 -3.07
N GLN A 83 -3.68 0.77 -3.32
CA GLN A 83 -3.35 -0.38 -4.15
C GLN A 83 -3.10 -1.60 -3.26
N THR A 84 -3.88 -2.65 -3.47
CA THR A 84 -3.81 -3.85 -2.62
C THR A 84 -4.23 -5.10 -3.38
N PHE A 85 -3.96 -6.27 -2.79
CA PHE A 85 -4.43 -7.55 -3.29
C PHE A 85 -5.86 -7.79 -2.80
N PRO A 86 -6.82 -8.10 -3.69
CA PRO A 86 -8.17 -8.41 -3.26
C PRO A 86 -8.23 -9.81 -2.63
N ARG A 87 -9.24 -10.04 -1.81
CA ARG A 87 -9.63 -11.37 -1.41
C ARG A 87 -10.28 -12.10 -2.58
N VAL A 88 -9.87 -13.33 -2.81
CA VAL A 88 -10.48 -14.24 -3.80
C VAL A 88 -11.26 -15.30 -3.03
N LEU A 89 -12.59 -15.38 -3.22
CA LEU A 89 -13.47 -16.29 -2.48
C LEU A 89 -13.29 -16.21 -0.93
N GLY A 90 -12.92 -15.03 -0.44
CA GLY A 90 -12.68 -14.76 0.98
C GLY A 90 -11.25 -15.01 1.47
N TYR A 91 -10.39 -15.65 0.68
CA TYR A 91 -8.97 -15.82 1.00
C TYR A 91 -8.16 -14.60 0.51
N VAL A 92 -7.20 -14.16 1.33
CA VAL A 92 -6.27 -13.09 0.94
C VAL A 92 -4.84 -13.49 1.22
N PHE A 93 -3.97 -13.21 0.25
CA PHE A 93 -2.53 -13.15 0.43
C PHE A 93 -2.08 -11.75 0.03
N ASN A 94 -1.86 -10.90 1.01
CA ASN A 94 -1.53 -9.50 0.82
C ASN A 94 -0.19 -9.18 1.49
N PRO A 95 0.95 -9.42 0.82
CA PRO A 95 2.27 -9.19 1.39
C PRO A 95 2.59 -7.71 1.54
N VAL A 96 2.01 -6.87 0.68
CA VAL A 96 2.23 -5.41 0.69
C VAL A 96 1.04 -4.68 0.08
N SER A 97 0.70 -3.54 0.68
CA SER A 97 -0.26 -2.58 0.13
C SER A 97 0.39 -1.20 0.08
N PHE A 98 -0.01 -0.38 -0.89
CA PHE A 98 0.49 0.97 -1.06
C PHE A 98 -0.64 1.98 -1.05
N TRP A 99 -0.49 3.03 -0.25
CA TRP A 99 -1.40 4.17 -0.21
C TRP A 99 -0.71 5.33 -0.91
N TYR A 100 -1.20 5.67 -2.09
CA TYR A 100 -0.71 6.82 -2.86
C TYR A 100 -1.49 8.05 -2.43
N CYS A 101 -0.80 8.97 -1.75
CA CYS A 101 -1.41 10.19 -1.21
C CYS A 101 -1.03 11.37 -2.09
N HIS A 102 -2.03 12.02 -2.66
CA HIS A 102 -1.88 13.18 -3.52
C HIS A 102 -2.31 14.45 -2.78
N ASP A 103 -1.81 15.58 -3.22
CA ASP A 103 -2.31 16.88 -2.81
C ASP A 103 -3.51 17.32 -3.68
N ARG A 104 -4.05 18.50 -3.40
CA ARG A 104 -5.17 19.07 -4.18
C ARG A 104 -4.85 19.31 -5.66
N SER A 105 -3.59 19.47 -6.00
CA SER A 105 -3.15 19.63 -7.40
C SER A 105 -3.05 18.31 -8.15
N GLY A 106 -3.22 17.19 -7.45
CA GLY A 106 -3.02 15.83 -7.98
C GLY A 106 -1.57 15.36 -7.97
N ALA A 107 -0.65 16.12 -7.36
CA ALA A 107 0.72 15.69 -7.23
C ALA A 107 0.85 14.62 -6.13
N LEU A 108 1.58 13.54 -6.40
CA LEU A 108 1.89 12.50 -5.42
C LEU A 108 2.89 13.05 -4.41
N ILE A 109 2.51 13.17 -3.15
CA ILE A 109 3.31 13.76 -2.07
C ILE A 109 3.80 12.77 -1.03
N ALA A 110 3.12 11.65 -0.90
CA ALA A 110 3.52 10.58 0.01
C ALA A 110 3.06 9.20 -0.48
N ILE A 111 3.81 8.18 -0.10
CA ILE A 111 3.41 6.78 -0.25
C ILE A 111 3.52 6.11 1.12
N LEU A 112 2.42 5.55 1.62
CA LEU A 112 2.47 4.66 2.78
C LEU A 112 2.52 3.23 2.28
N ALA A 113 3.56 2.48 2.66
CA ALA A 113 3.70 1.07 2.37
C ALA A 113 3.36 0.24 3.62
N GLU A 114 2.30 -0.55 3.56
CA GLU A 114 1.96 -1.55 4.55
C GLU A 114 2.55 -2.89 4.14
N VAL A 115 3.53 -3.38 4.88
CA VAL A 115 4.18 -4.68 4.63
C VAL A 115 3.70 -5.69 5.67
N ASN A 116 3.16 -6.79 5.20
CA ASN A 116 2.68 -7.88 6.04
C ASN A 116 3.65 -9.07 5.98
N ASN A 117 4.03 -9.59 7.13
CA ASN A 117 4.82 -10.81 7.19
C ASN A 117 3.91 -12.04 7.38
N THR A 118 4.44 -13.22 7.05
CA THR A 118 3.74 -14.50 7.18
C THR A 118 3.45 -14.91 8.63
N PHE A 119 4.06 -14.23 9.60
CA PHE A 119 3.90 -14.51 11.03
C PHE A 119 2.90 -13.58 11.74
N GLY A 120 2.10 -12.83 10.95
CA GLY A 120 1.06 -11.94 11.47
C GLY A 120 1.54 -10.54 11.89
N GLY A 121 2.81 -10.21 11.71
CA GLY A 121 3.31 -8.84 11.91
C GLY A 121 3.01 -7.95 10.71
N SER A 122 2.70 -6.69 10.97
CA SER A 122 2.52 -5.66 9.95
C SER A 122 3.41 -4.46 10.27
N TYR A 123 4.02 -3.90 9.25
CA TYR A 123 4.90 -2.74 9.35
C TYR A 123 4.42 -1.68 8.35
N SER A 124 4.39 -0.44 8.79
CA SER A 124 4.04 0.69 7.93
C SER A 124 5.24 1.64 7.78
N TYR A 125 5.52 2.00 6.54
CA TYR A 125 6.60 2.91 6.16
C TYR A 125 6.01 4.08 5.40
N LEU A 126 6.21 5.31 5.90
CA LEU A 126 5.80 6.52 5.20
C LEU A 126 6.98 7.08 4.42
N LEU A 127 6.80 7.17 3.12
CA LEU A 127 7.76 7.70 2.17
C LEU A 127 7.29 9.08 1.76
N HIS A 128 8.07 10.12 2.03
CA HIS A 128 7.72 11.49 1.64
C HIS A 128 8.94 12.40 1.55
N ARG A 129 8.80 13.56 0.94
CA ARG A 129 9.81 14.62 0.86
C ARG A 129 9.28 15.92 1.48
N LYS A 130 8.82 15.84 2.74
CA LYS A 130 8.29 17.00 3.49
C LYS A 130 7.18 17.76 2.73
N GLY A 131 6.34 17.06 1.98
CA GLY A 131 5.24 17.64 1.19
C GLY A 131 5.62 18.08 -0.22
N GLU A 132 6.88 17.94 -0.64
CA GLU A 132 7.26 18.12 -2.03
C GLU A 132 6.78 16.93 -2.88
N PRO A 133 6.41 17.16 -4.17
CA PRO A 133 6.03 16.08 -5.07
C PRO A 133 7.12 15.02 -5.21
N LEU A 134 6.70 13.76 -5.13
CA LEU A 134 7.57 12.62 -5.37
C LEU A 134 7.73 12.41 -6.88
N ARG A 135 8.96 12.25 -7.34
CA ARG A 135 9.29 12.01 -8.76
C ARG A 135 9.65 10.55 -8.98
N ASP A 136 9.37 10.07 -10.20
CA ASP A 136 9.70 8.70 -10.58
C ASP A 136 11.22 8.50 -10.64
N GLY A 137 11.66 7.33 -10.14
CA GLY A 137 13.06 6.94 -10.13
C GLY A 137 13.92 7.55 -9.02
N GLU A 138 13.40 8.43 -8.19
CA GLU A 138 14.10 8.95 -7.02
C GLU A 138 14.17 7.90 -5.90
N GLU A 139 15.33 7.84 -5.24
CA GLU A 139 15.46 7.05 -4.01
C GLU A 139 14.78 7.81 -2.86
N MET A 140 13.84 7.15 -2.21
CA MET A 140 13.11 7.70 -1.08
C MET A 140 13.59 7.06 0.21
N THR A 141 13.82 7.87 1.23
CA THR A 141 14.01 7.38 2.60
C THR A 141 12.66 7.11 3.24
N ALA A 142 12.56 6.01 3.92
CA ALA A 142 11.33 5.59 4.59
C ALA A 142 11.43 5.85 6.09
N ASP A 143 10.47 6.58 6.64
CA ASP A 143 10.28 6.64 8.08
C ASP A 143 9.41 5.45 8.53
N LYS A 144 9.96 4.60 9.38
CA LYS A 144 9.23 3.46 9.95
C LYS A 144 8.24 3.98 10.98
N LEU A 145 6.93 3.81 10.73
CA LEU A 145 5.90 4.43 11.54
C LEU A 145 5.33 3.55 12.64
N PHE A 146 5.08 2.28 12.37
CA PHE A 146 4.41 1.39 13.32
C PHE A 146 4.90 -0.05 13.23
N HIS A 147 5.00 -0.66 14.39
CA HIS A 147 5.14 -2.09 14.57
C HIS A 147 3.89 -2.63 15.28
N VAL A 148 3.14 -3.50 14.63
CA VAL A 148 1.92 -4.11 15.18
C VAL A 148 2.21 -5.49 15.79
N SER A 149 3.49 -5.82 16.08
CA SER A 149 3.86 -7.06 16.75
C SER A 149 5.04 -6.85 17.69
N PRO A 150 5.01 -7.43 18.93
CA PRO A 150 6.05 -7.22 19.94
C PRO A 150 7.34 -8.01 19.74
N PHE A 151 7.50 -8.79 18.68
CA PHE A 151 8.54 -9.82 18.60
C PHE A 151 9.53 -9.68 17.45
N ASN A 152 10.05 -8.56 17.07
CA ASN A 152 11.34 -8.46 16.36
C ASN A 152 11.68 -7.02 16.02
N GLU A 153 12.73 -6.50 16.61
CA GLU A 153 13.45 -5.34 16.10
C GLU A 153 14.23 -5.80 14.86
N ILE A 154 13.79 -5.41 13.68
CA ILE A 154 14.57 -5.60 12.46
C ILE A 154 15.25 -4.28 12.16
N GLU A 155 16.55 -4.20 12.41
CA GLU A 155 17.43 -3.20 11.84
C GLU A 155 17.55 -3.48 10.33
N GLY A 156 16.93 -2.64 9.50
CA GLY A 156 17.03 -2.74 8.06
C GLY A 156 16.28 -1.58 7.39
N GLY A 157 16.94 -0.87 6.50
CA GLY A 157 16.32 0.13 5.64
C GLY A 157 15.69 -0.54 4.43
N TYR A 158 14.49 -0.14 4.06
CA TYR A 158 13.88 -0.52 2.79
C TYR A 158 14.12 0.60 1.77
N ARG A 159 14.52 0.22 0.57
CA ARG A 159 14.68 1.14 -0.55
C ARG A 159 13.55 0.88 -1.53
N PHE A 160 12.70 1.86 -1.74
CA PHE A 160 11.61 1.79 -2.69
C PHE A 160 12.00 2.55 -3.96
N ARG A 161 11.76 1.93 -5.11
CA ARG A 161 11.91 2.56 -6.41
C ARG A 161 10.64 2.31 -7.20
N ARG A 162 9.94 3.36 -7.59
CA ARG A 162 8.83 3.29 -8.52
C ARG A 162 9.38 3.43 -9.94
N SER A 163 8.97 2.56 -10.84
CA SER A 163 9.13 2.73 -12.27
C SER A 163 7.74 2.65 -12.90
N GLU A 164 7.34 3.66 -13.65
CA GLU A 164 6.21 3.54 -14.57
C GLU A 164 6.69 2.81 -15.81
N GLU A 165 6.37 1.53 -15.94
CA GLU A 165 6.41 0.93 -17.25
C GLU A 165 5.19 1.43 -18.01
N HIS A 166 5.40 2.36 -18.92
CA HIS A 166 4.44 2.67 -19.97
C HIS A 166 4.20 1.39 -20.77
N THR A 167 3.09 0.72 -20.50
CA THR A 167 2.53 -0.18 -21.50
C THR A 167 1.80 0.70 -22.50
N SER A 168 2.58 1.28 -23.41
CA SER A 168 2.05 1.81 -24.64
C SER A 168 1.95 0.64 -25.61
N GLU A 169 0.75 0.48 -26.16
CA GLU A 169 0.41 -0.16 -27.43
C GLU A 169 0.29 -1.71 -27.42
N LEU A 170 -0.91 -2.22 -27.57
CA LEU A 170 -1.53 -2.49 -28.89
C LEU A 170 -3.05 -2.47 -28.81
#